data_187d6e2af1ca6ebda14d75acc91d5c07
#
_entry.id   187d6e2af1ca6ebda14d75acc91d5c07
#
_cell.length_a   1.000
_cell.length_b   1.000
_cell.length_c   1.000
_cell.angle_alpha   90.00
_cell.angle_beta   90.00
_cell.angle_gamma   90.00
#
_symmetry.space_group_name_H-M   'P 1'
#
loop_
_entity.id
_entity.type
_entity.pdbx_description
1 polymer ?
#
loop_
_entity_poly.entity_id
_entity_poly.type
_entity_poly.pdbx_seq_one_letter_code
_entity_poly.pdbx_strand_id
1 'polypeptide(L)'
;TLQPNGSAGYERVLPPTTPRALEAYLGRCAGMRGLADARKAACLVAASSGSPMETALALILGLPLRLGGYGLPRPILNHRIDALQSGPNAMERRYYLCDLYWPEARVALEYDSDLEHTGPSRIANDARRRNDLTSLSVTTITATRDQVMDGRGLDPLAHQVARALGARIRSKRGWSTRARGELFRSLVAS
;
A
#
# COMPACT_ATOMS: atom_id res chain seq x y z
N THR A 1 12.63 14.20 -9.04
CA THR A 1 13.39 14.73 -10.21
C THR A 1 12.36 15.01 -11.28
N LEU A 2 12.33 16.26 -11.79
CA LEU A 2 11.46 16.64 -12.91
C LEU A 2 11.93 15.94 -14.18
N GLN A 3 11.02 15.28 -14.90
CA GLN A 3 11.33 14.76 -16.23
C GLN A 3 11.41 15.91 -17.26
N PRO A 4 12.17 15.76 -18.35
CA PRO A 4 12.39 16.84 -19.35
C PRO A 4 11.11 17.36 -20.02
N ASN A 5 9.98 16.65 -19.92
CA ASN A 5 8.67 17.01 -20.47
C ASN A 5 7.72 17.66 -19.46
N GLY A 6 8.20 18.04 -18.28
CA GLY A 6 7.40 18.76 -17.28
C GLY A 6 6.41 17.90 -16.48
N SER A 7 6.35 16.59 -16.69
CA SER A 7 5.54 15.68 -15.86
C SER A 7 6.28 15.39 -14.56
N ALA A 8 5.63 15.59 -13.42
CA ALA A 8 6.14 15.14 -12.14
C ALA A 8 6.06 13.59 -12.09
N GLY A 9 7.14 12.93 -12.47
CA GLY A 9 7.26 11.48 -12.40
C GLY A 9 8.21 11.07 -11.28
N TYR A 10 7.87 9.99 -10.57
CA TYR A 10 8.80 9.37 -9.63
C TYR A 10 9.73 8.42 -10.38
N GLU A 11 11.02 8.70 -10.35
CA GLU A 11 12.03 7.79 -10.89
C GLU A 11 12.19 6.61 -9.92
N ARG A 12 12.13 5.39 -10.46
CA ARG A 12 12.35 4.17 -9.66
C ARG A 12 13.84 4.04 -9.41
N VAL A 13 14.28 4.43 -8.22
CA VAL A 13 15.67 4.27 -7.77
C VAL A 13 15.77 3.07 -6.83
N LEU A 14 16.94 2.44 -6.79
CA LEU A 14 17.21 1.41 -5.79
C LEU A 14 17.11 2.03 -4.39
N PRO A 15 16.42 1.38 -3.45
CA PRO A 15 16.29 1.91 -2.10
C PRO A 15 17.69 2.04 -1.47
N PRO A 16 17.98 3.17 -0.81
CA PRO A 16 19.31 3.41 -0.20
C PRO A 16 19.56 2.49 1.00
N THR A 17 18.54 1.87 1.53
CA THR A 17 18.63 0.95 2.67
C THR A 17 17.49 -0.08 2.65
N THR A 18 17.57 -1.06 3.54
CA THR A 18 16.53 -2.07 3.76
C THR A 18 16.12 -2.06 5.24
N PRO A 19 14.93 -2.55 5.62
CA PRO A 19 14.55 -2.71 7.03
C PRO A 19 15.61 -3.43 7.84
N ARG A 20 16.17 -4.52 7.31
CA ARG A 20 17.24 -5.30 7.96
C ARG A 20 18.53 -4.49 8.17
N ALA A 21 18.92 -3.69 7.16
CA ALA A 21 20.09 -2.82 7.29
C ALA A 21 19.87 -1.71 8.33
N LEU A 22 18.65 -1.15 8.36
CA LEU A 22 18.24 -0.16 9.36
C LEU A 22 18.25 -0.75 10.77
N GLU A 23 17.70 -1.92 10.98
CA GLU A 23 17.73 -2.63 12.26
C GLU A 23 19.15 -2.91 12.72
N ALA A 24 20.00 -3.41 11.83
CA ALA A 24 21.42 -3.67 12.11
C ALA A 24 22.16 -2.39 12.48
N TYR A 25 21.89 -1.27 11.81
CA TYR A 25 22.44 0.04 12.16
C TYR A 25 22.00 0.48 13.55
N LEU A 26 20.70 0.45 13.84
CA LEU A 26 20.14 0.81 15.15
C LEU A 26 20.63 -0.09 16.28
N GLY A 27 21.00 -1.35 15.98
CA GLY A 27 21.65 -2.26 16.91
C GLY A 27 23.01 -1.76 17.42
N ARG A 28 23.74 -1.00 16.57
CA ARG A 28 25.05 -0.44 16.90
C ARG A 28 25.00 0.93 17.57
N CYS A 29 23.84 1.59 17.61
CA CYS A 29 23.66 2.94 18.15
C CYS A 29 23.39 2.95 19.68
N ALA A 30 24.13 2.15 20.46
CA ALA A 30 23.92 2.08 21.91
C ALA A 30 24.16 3.45 22.57
N GLY A 31 23.31 3.82 23.53
CA GLY A 31 23.44 5.06 24.31
C GLY A 31 22.97 6.34 23.59
N MET A 32 22.57 6.30 22.33
CA MET A 32 22.10 7.48 21.60
C MET A 32 20.71 7.92 22.05
N ARG A 33 20.53 9.24 22.22
CA ARG A 33 19.21 9.83 22.51
C ARG A 33 18.23 9.53 21.36
N GLY A 34 17.01 9.12 21.70
CA GLY A 34 15.96 8.82 20.71
C GLY A 34 16.05 7.40 20.12
N LEU A 35 17.05 6.58 20.50
CA LEU A 35 17.21 5.22 19.97
C LEU A 35 15.99 4.33 20.16
N ALA A 36 15.31 4.44 21.32
CA ALA A 36 14.11 3.66 21.59
C ALA A 36 12.97 3.98 20.62
N ASP A 37 12.78 5.25 20.29
CA ASP A 37 11.74 5.69 19.36
C ASP A 37 12.15 5.39 17.90
N ALA A 38 13.41 5.53 17.56
CA ALA A 38 13.94 5.11 16.26
C ALA A 38 13.72 3.61 16.01
N ARG A 39 13.94 2.76 17.01
CA ARG A 39 13.66 1.31 16.92
C ARG A 39 12.17 1.01 16.73
N LYS A 40 11.30 1.72 17.48
CA LYS A 40 9.84 1.60 17.28
C LYS A 40 9.44 2.03 15.86
N ALA A 41 9.99 3.14 15.36
CA ALA A 41 9.72 3.60 14.01
C ALA A 41 10.23 2.63 12.94
N ALA A 42 11.44 2.07 13.13
CA ALA A 42 12.00 1.08 12.21
C ALA A 42 11.10 -0.15 12.05
N CYS A 43 10.44 -0.61 13.13
CA CYS A 43 9.47 -1.69 13.05
C CYS A 43 8.23 -1.33 12.21
N LEU A 44 8.00 -0.05 11.90
CA LEU A 44 6.84 0.43 11.13
C LEU A 44 7.17 0.68 9.66
N VAL A 45 8.44 0.58 9.28
CA VAL A 45 8.88 0.81 7.90
C VAL A 45 8.18 -0.17 6.95
N ALA A 46 7.57 0.39 5.89
CA ALA A 46 7.01 -0.38 4.79
C ALA A 46 8.11 -0.59 3.75
N ALA A 47 8.52 -1.84 3.56
CA ALA A 47 9.50 -2.20 2.54
C ALA A 47 8.84 -2.32 1.16
N SER A 48 9.64 -2.14 0.10
CA SER A 48 9.22 -2.37 -1.29
C SER A 48 8.10 -1.46 -1.80
N SER A 49 7.92 -0.28 -1.20
CA SER A 49 6.96 0.70 -1.72
C SER A 49 7.42 1.26 -3.06
N GLY A 50 6.52 1.33 -4.03
CA GLY A 50 6.76 1.90 -5.36
C GLY A 50 6.37 3.37 -5.46
N SER A 51 5.56 3.87 -4.49
CA SER A 51 5.13 5.27 -4.47
C SER A 51 4.87 5.78 -3.04
N PRO A 52 4.89 7.11 -2.82
CA PRO A 52 4.50 7.70 -1.53
C PRO A 52 3.09 7.31 -1.10
N MET A 53 2.14 7.19 -2.05
CA MET A 53 0.75 6.86 -1.74
C MET A 53 0.56 5.41 -1.29
N GLU A 54 1.31 4.46 -1.87
CA GLU A 54 1.34 3.09 -1.38
C GLU A 54 1.83 3.03 0.07
N THR A 55 2.91 3.78 0.39
CA THR A 55 3.41 3.91 1.77
C THR A 55 2.35 4.50 2.69
N ALA A 56 1.70 5.60 2.27
CA ALA A 56 0.66 6.26 3.04
C ALA A 56 -0.50 5.32 3.34
N LEU A 57 -1.02 4.61 2.32
CA LEU A 57 -2.10 3.64 2.48
C LEU A 57 -1.71 2.48 3.40
N ALA A 58 -0.50 1.93 3.25
CA ALA A 58 -0.02 0.85 4.12
C ALA A 58 0.07 1.29 5.59
N LEU A 59 0.54 2.52 5.84
CA LEU A 59 0.62 3.09 7.18
C LEU A 59 -0.77 3.42 7.74
N ILE A 60 -1.64 4.06 6.95
CA ILE A 60 -3.01 4.41 7.37
C ILE A 60 -3.79 3.14 7.74
N LEU A 61 -3.75 2.10 6.90
CA LEU A 61 -4.48 0.86 7.15
C LEU A 61 -3.87 0.03 8.29
N GLY A 62 -2.52 -0.05 8.36
CA GLY A 62 -1.82 -0.99 9.24
C GLY A 62 -1.40 -0.43 10.60
N LEU A 63 -1.23 0.89 10.76
CA LEU A 63 -0.84 1.45 12.05
C LEU A 63 -1.91 1.23 13.13
N PRO A 64 -1.50 1.04 14.39
CA PRO A 64 -2.44 0.94 15.50
C PRO A 64 -3.33 2.18 15.64
N LEU A 65 -4.54 2.01 16.14
CA LEU A 65 -5.52 3.09 16.39
C LEU A 65 -4.93 4.28 17.18
N ARG A 66 -4.06 4.01 18.16
CA ARG A 66 -3.38 5.06 18.96
C ARG A 66 -2.47 5.98 18.12
N LEU A 67 -2.03 5.49 16.96
CA LEU A 67 -1.23 6.25 15.99
C LEU A 67 -2.05 6.76 14.82
N GLY A 68 -3.38 6.64 14.86
CA GLY A 68 -4.29 7.13 13.84
C GLY A 68 -4.63 6.14 12.73
N GLY A 69 -4.00 4.96 12.69
CA GLY A 69 -4.30 3.94 11.71
C GLY A 69 -5.56 3.14 12.02
N TYR A 70 -5.92 2.22 11.12
CA TYR A 70 -7.08 1.34 11.28
C TYR A 70 -6.76 0.03 12.01
N GLY A 71 -5.49 -0.27 12.24
CA GLY A 71 -5.04 -1.48 12.95
C GLY A 71 -5.31 -2.78 12.20
N LEU A 72 -5.39 -2.73 10.89
CA LEU A 72 -5.52 -3.92 10.04
C LEU A 72 -4.18 -4.67 9.95
N PRO A 73 -4.17 -5.94 9.56
CA PRO A 73 -2.95 -6.67 9.24
C PRO A 73 -2.10 -5.88 8.25
N ARG A 74 -0.78 -5.96 8.38
CA ARG A 74 0.12 -5.24 7.48
C ARG A 74 0.16 -5.91 6.12
N PRO A 75 0.05 -5.15 5.02
CA PRO A 75 0.23 -5.69 3.68
C PRO A 75 1.72 -5.89 3.36
N ILE A 76 1.98 -6.75 2.37
CA ILE A 76 3.22 -6.77 1.62
C ILE A 76 3.04 -5.81 0.45
N LEU A 77 4.01 -4.88 0.27
CA LEU A 77 3.94 -3.90 -0.81
C LEU A 77 4.61 -4.43 -2.08
N ASN A 78 4.04 -4.04 -3.22
CA ASN A 78 4.52 -4.43 -4.56
C ASN A 78 4.75 -5.95 -4.68
N HIS A 79 3.84 -6.73 -4.12
CA HIS A 79 3.94 -8.18 -4.14
C HIS A 79 3.70 -8.73 -5.54
N ARG A 80 4.61 -9.59 -5.98
CA ARG A 80 4.50 -10.27 -7.27
C ARG A 80 3.60 -11.51 -7.16
N ILE A 81 2.60 -11.56 -8.01
CA ILE A 81 1.74 -12.74 -8.20
C ILE A 81 1.99 -13.27 -9.61
N ASP A 82 2.45 -14.50 -9.71
CA ASP A 82 2.66 -15.15 -11.01
C ASP A 82 1.32 -15.74 -11.49
N ALA A 83 0.91 -15.33 -12.70
CA ALA A 83 -0.26 -15.87 -13.37
C ALA A 83 0.15 -17.01 -14.30
N LEU A 84 -0.43 -18.19 -14.09
CA LEU A 84 -0.25 -19.32 -15.00
C LEU A 84 -1.11 -19.07 -16.23
N GLN A 85 -0.52 -19.03 -17.40
CA GLN A 85 -1.27 -19.05 -18.66
C GLN A 85 -1.71 -20.48 -18.98
N SER A 86 -3.02 -20.65 -19.18
CA SER A 86 -3.57 -21.87 -19.78
C SER A 86 -3.83 -21.59 -21.27
N GLY A 87 -3.14 -22.28 -22.15
CA GLY A 87 -3.36 -22.13 -23.60
C GLY A 87 -2.12 -22.51 -24.45
N PRO A 88 -2.25 -22.49 -25.78
CA PRO A 88 -1.15 -22.87 -26.71
C PRO A 88 0.10 -21.99 -26.62
N ASN A 89 0.00 -20.80 -25.97
CA ASN A 89 1.12 -19.88 -25.69
C ASN A 89 1.56 -19.92 -24.22
N ALA A 90 1.43 -21.03 -23.53
CA ALA A 90 1.75 -21.20 -22.09
C ALA A 90 3.22 -20.91 -21.72
N MET A 91 4.06 -20.51 -22.69
CA MET A 91 5.45 -20.10 -22.44
C MET A 91 5.61 -18.67 -21.94
N GLU A 92 4.62 -17.79 -22.06
CA GLU A 92 4.68 -16.45 -21.48
C GLU A 92 4.24 -16.46 -20.01
N ARG A 93 5.21 -16.44 -19.11
CA ARG A 93 4.94 -16.22 -17.69
C ARG A 93 4.53 -14.79 -17.50
N ARG A 94 3.25 -14.55 -17.19
CA ARG A 94 2.77 -13.24 -16.73
C ARG A 94 2.90 -13.15 -15.23
N TYR A 95 3.19 -11.96 -14.76
CA TYR A 95 3.11 -11.65 -13.35
C TYR A 95 2.43 -10.28 -13.16
N TYR A 96 1.81 -10.13 -12.02
CA TYR A 96 1.21 -8.87 -11.60
C TYR A 96 1.89 -8.40 -10.31
N LEU A 97 2.17 -7.11 -10.22
CA LEU A 97 2.59 -6.48 -8.98
C LEU A 97 1.34 -5.90 -8.35
N CYS A 98 1.06 -6.28 -7.11
CA CYS A 98 -0.03 -5.72 -6.32
C CYS A 98 0.53 -4.68 -5.36
N ASP A 99 -0.01 -3.45 -5.39
CA ASP A 99 0.52 -2.34 -4.58
C ASP A 99 0.52 -2.69 -3.10
N LEU A 100 -0.60 -3.16 -2.57
CA LEU A 100 -0.73 -3.70 -1.22
C LEU A 100 -1.36 -5.09 -1.30
N TYR A 101 -0.73 -6.10 -0.71
CA TYR A 101 -1.22 -7.47 -0.77
C TYR A 101 -1.21 -8.17 0.59
N TRP A 102 -2.27 -8.89 0.90
CA TRP A 102 -2.42 -9.75 2.08
C TRP A 102 -2.52 -11.22 1.66
N PRO A 103 -1.40 -11.96 1.71
CA PRO A 103 -1.34 -13.34 1.19
C PRO A 103 -2.34 -14.30 1.84
N GLU A 104 -2.49 -14.22 3.16
CA GLU A 104 -3.34 -15.14 3.93
C GLU A 104 -4.82 -15.00 3.55
N ALA A 105 -5.26 -13.78 3.21
CA ALA A 105 -6.62 -13.50 2.80
C ALA A 105 -6.79 -13.48 1.28
N ARG A 106 -5.69 -13.52 0.51
CA ARG A 106 -5.67 -13.30 -0.94
C ARG A 106 -6.39 -12.04 -1.36
N VAL A 107 -6.10 -10.93 -0.66
CA VAL A 107 -6.66 -9.61 -0.94
C VAL A 107 -5.57 -8.70 -1.47
N ALA A 108 -5.85 -8.00 -2.57
CA ALA A 108 -5.02 -6.95 -3.12
C ALA A 108 -5.76 -5.61 -3.04
N LEU A 109 -5.04 -4.54 -2.70
CA LEU A 109 -5.49 -3.16 -2.82
C LEU A 109 -4.57 -2.46 -3.81
N GLU A 110 -5.16 -1.90 -4.86
CA GLU A 110 -4.48 -1.16 -5.92
C GLU A 110 -4.80 0.33 -5.78
N TYR A 111 -3.79 1.19 -5.86
CA TYR A 111 -3.98 2.63 -5.86
C TYR A 111 -4.07 3.15 -7.30
N ASP A 112 -5.22 3.68 -7.66
CA ASP A 112 -5.43 4.30 -8.97
C ASP A 112 -5.28 5.81 -8.86
N SER A 113 -4.16 6.33 -9.39
CA SER A 113 -3.84 7.76 -9.41
C SER A 113 -4.46 8.50 -10.61
N ASP A 114 -4.84 7.78 -11.67
CA ASP A 114 -5.19 8.34 -12.96
C ASP A 114 -6.60 7.98 -13.41
N LEU A 115 -7.58 8.80 -13.06
CA LEU A 115 -8.92 8.72 -13.64
C LEU A 115 -9.00 9.24 -15.08
N GLU A 116 -7.97 9.93 -15.61
CA GLU A 116 -8.06 10.70 -16.84
C GLU A 116 -7.50 10.05 -18.11
N HIS A 117 -6.81 8.91 -18.02
CA HIS A 117 -6.19 8.30 -19.21
C HIS A 117 -6.86 6.98 -19.60
N THR A 118 -8.11 7.05 -20.03
CA THR A 118 -8.92 5.92 -20.49
C THR A 118 -8.78 5.67 -22.00
N GLY A 119 -7.69 5.02 -22.42
CA GLY A 119 -7.60 4.46 -23.77
C GLY A 119 -8.18 3.03 -23.83
N PRO A 120 -8.76 2.62 -24.99
CA PRO A 120 -9.34 1.28 -25.14
C PRO A 120 -8.39 0.12 -24.80
N SER A 121 -7.10 0.27 -25.10
CA SER A 121 -6.06 -0.71 -24.77
C SER A 121 -5.84 -0.86 -23.27
N ARG A 122 -5.92 0.22 -22.49
CA ARG A 122 -5.77 0.21 -21.02
C ARG A 122 -6.96 -0.49 -20.39
N ILE A 123 -8.18 -0.15 -20.82
CA ILE A 123 -9.42 -0.83 -20.33
C ILE A 123 -9.34 -2.34 -20.54
N ALA A 124 -8.89 -2.79 -21.72
CA ALA A 124 -8.74 -4.20 -22.01
C ALA A 124 -7.66 -4.88 -21.14
N ASN A 125 -6.55 -4.21 -20.89
CA ASN A 125 -5.48 -4.71 -20.01
C ASN A 125 -5.92 -4.79 -18.55
N ASP A 126 -6.63 -3.79 -18.05
CA ASP A 126 -7.15 -3.77 -16.68
C ASP A 126 -8.24 -4.82 -16.47
N ALA A 127 -9.09 -5.04 -17.47
CA ALA A 127 -10.07 -6.12 -17.45
C ALA A 127 -9.39 -7.49 -17.42
N ARG A 128 -8.35 -7.69 -18.24
CA ARG A 128 -7.56 -8.93 -18.27
C ARG A 128 -6.88 -9.16 -16.92
N ARG A 129 -6.18 -8.14 -16.38
CA ARG A 129 -5.52 -8.20 -15.07
C ARG A 129 -6.50 -8.63 -13.98
N ARG A 130 -7.70 -8.01 -13.93
CA ARG A 130 -8.74 -8.38 -12.97
C ARG A 130 -9.20 -9.81 -13.12
N ASN A 131 -9.44 -10.27 -14.36
CA ASN A 131 -9.86 -11.64 -14.63
C ASN A 131 -8.79 -12.66 -14.19
N ASP A 132 -7.51 -12.38 -14.50
CA ASP A 132 -6.40 -13.25 -14.12
C ASP A 132 -6.27 -13.32 -12.59
N LEU A 133 -6.30 -12.20 -11.88
CA LEU A 133 -6.26 -12.17 -10.41
C LEU A 133 -7.47 -12.87 -9.80
N THR A 134 -8.67 -12.69 -10.38
CA THR A 134 -9.88 -13.40 -9.95
C THR A 134 -9.75 -14.91 -10.12
N SER A 135 -9.19 -15.37 -11.25
CA SER A 135 -8.95 -16.79 -11.49
C SER A 135 -7.98 -17.41 -10.47
N LEU A 136 -7.08 -16.62 -9.93
CA LEU A 136 -6.17 -16.96 -8.84
C LEU A 136 -6.81 -16.81 -7.45
N SER A 137 -8.12 -16.57 -7.39
CA SER A 137 -8.88 -16.32 -6.16
C SER A 137 -8.36 -15.11 -5.36
N VAL A 138 -7.83 -14.10 -6.05
CA VAL A 138 -7.42 -12.84 -5.44
C VAL A 138 -8.56 -11.84 -5.53
N THR A 139 -9.03 -11.35 -4.39
CA THR A 139 -9.98 -10.24 -4.31
C THR A 139 -9.24 -8.92 -4.49
N THR A 140 -9.56 -8.20 -5.57
CA THR A 140 -8.94 -6.89 -5.84
C THR A 140 -9.87 -5.76 -5.40
N ILE A 141 -9.33 -4.81 -4.65
CA ILE A 141 -9.99 -3.57 -4.22
C ILE A 141 -9.21 -2.41 -4.87
N THR A 142 -9.91 -1.42 -5.41
CA THR A 142 -9.28 -0.22 -5.96
C THR A 142 -9.51 0.95 -5.02
N ALA A 143 -8.44 1.66 -4.68
CA ALA A 143 -8.47 2.94 -3.97
C ALA A 143 -8.22 4.05 -4.98
N THR A 144 -9.20 4.89 -5.24
CA THR A 144 -9.04 6.02 -6.16
C THR A 144 -8.36 7.19 -5.45
N ARG A 145 -7.71 8.05 -6.23
CA ARG A 145 -7.08 9.27 -5.73
C ARG A 145 -8.06 10.11 -4.89
N ASP A 146 -9.27 10.33 -5.37
CA ASP A 146 -10.26 11.16 -4.68
C ASP A 146 -10.67 10.58 -3.33
N GLN A 147 -10.83 9.25 -3.24
CA GLN A 147 -11.13 8.57 -1.96
C GLN A 147 -10.02 8.76 -0.94
N VAL A 148 -8.77 8.83 -1.39
CA VAL A 148 -7.61 8.95 -0.51
C VAL A 148 -7.32 10.40 -0.15
N MET A 149 -7.40 11.32 -1.12
CA MET A 149 -6.98 12.71 -0.95
C MET A 149 -7.94 13.56 -0.12
N ASP A 150 -9.25 13.32 -0.18
CA ASP A 150 -10.24 14.06 0.61
C ASP A 150 -10.39 13.53 2.06
N GLY A 151 -9.82 12.37 2.35
CA GLY A 151 -9.88 11.69 3.64
C GLY A 151 -11.24 11.09 3.99
N ARG A 152 -12.33 11.49 3.31
CA ARG A 152 -13.68 10.96 3.58
C ARG A 152 -13.87 9.55 3.04
N GLY A 153 -13.19 9.23 1.96
CA GLY A 153 -13.20 7.91 1.33
C GLY A 153 -12.42 6.85 2.11
N LEU A 154 -11.56 7.24 3.05
CA LEU A 154 -10.69 6.31 3.78
C LEU A 154 -11.46 5.39 4.74
N ASP A 155 -12.48 5.89 5.44
CA ASP A 155 -13.27 5.05 6.36
C ASP A 155 -14.03 3.95 5.59
N PRO A 156 -14.80 4.24 4.52
CA PRO A 156 -15.43 3.20 3.69
C PRO A 156 -14.42 2.21 3.11
N LEU A 157 -13.28 2.70 2.60
CA LEU A 157 -12.21 1.86 2.03
C LEU A 157 -11.64 0.91 3.09
N ALA A 158 -11.28 1.44 4.27
CA ALA A 158 -10.74 0.62 5.36
C ALA A 158 -11.73 -0.45 5.83
N HIS A 159 -13.02 -0.13 5.90
CA HIS A 159 -14.06 -1.11 6.22
C HIS A 159 -14.26 -2.15 5.11
N GLN A 160 -14.10 -1.77 3.84
CA GLN A 160 -14.13 -2.71 2.73
C GLN A 160 -12.95 -3.69 2.80
N VAL A 161 -11.73 -3.17 3.02
CA VAL A 161 -10.53 -3.98 3.21
C VAL A 161 -10.68 -4.89 4.43
N ALA A 162 -11.13 -4.36 5.57
CA ALA A 162 -11.35 -5.14 6.78
C ALA A 162 -12.29 -6.33 6.54
N ARG A 163 -13.41 -6.12 5.85
CA ARG A 163 -14.36 -7.20 5.48
C ARG A 163 -13.70 -8.26 4.62
N ALA A 164 -12.94 -7.85 3.60
CA ALA A 164 -12.23 -8.77 2.72
C ALA A 164 -11.18 -9.60 3.47
N LEU A 165 -10.53 -9.00 4.47
CA LEU A 165 -9.54 -9.67 5.33
C LEU A 165 -10.16 -10.52 6.45
N GLY A 166 -11.49 -10.53 6.61
CA GLY A 166 -12.12 -11.13 7.79
C GLY A 166 -11.75 -10.45 9.12
N ALA A 167 -11.22 -9.23 9.06
CA ALA A 167 -10.77 -8.46 10.20
C ALA A 167 -11.84 -7.50 10.72
N ARG A 168 -11.70 -7.05 11.98
CA ARG A 168 -12.58 -6.06 12.57
C ARG A 168 -11.79 -4.80 12.94
N ILE A 169 -12.26 -3.65 12.47
CA ILE A 169 -11.75 -2.36 12.93
C ILE A 169 -12.31 -2.11 14.33
N ARG A 170 -11.42 -2.06 15.33
CA ARG A 170 -11.80 -1.76 16.72
C ARG A 170 -11.92 -0.25 16.87
N SER A 171 -13.15 0.27 16.92
CA SER A 171 -13.40 1.68 17.19
C SER A 171 -13.49 1.92 18.70
N LYS A 172 -12.59 2.75 19.25
CA LYS A 172 -12.83 3.42 20.54
C LYS A 172 -13.29 4.83 20.25
N ARG A 173 -14.53 5.19 20.61
CA ARG A 173 -15.09 6.55 20.43
C ARG A 173 -14.12 7.61 21.00
N GLY A 174 -13.83 8.63 20.22
CA GLY A 174 -13.14 9.86 20.63
C GLY A 174 -11.62 9.92 20.39
N TRP A 175 -10.87 8.83 20.53
CA TRP A 175 -9.40 8.86 20.37
C TRP A 175 -8.94 8.76 18.92
N SER A 176 -9.70 8.08 18.08
CA SER A 176 -9.28 7.77 16.71
C SER A 176 -9.34 8.97 15.76
N THR A 177 -10.26 9.92 15.97
CA THR A 177 -10.52 11.00 15.00
C THR A 177 -9.38 12.02 14.93
N ARG A 178 -8.84 12.45 16.08
CA ARG A 178 -7.72 13.42 16.12
C ARG A 178 -6.43 12.81 15.60
N ALA A 179 -6.03 11.65 16.14
CA ALA A 179 -4.81 10.96 15.72
C ALA A 179 -4.87 10.58 14.23
N ARG A 180 -6.07 10.18 13.74
CA ARG A 180 -6.27 9.88 12.31
C ARG A 180 -6.11 11.13 11.45
N GLY A 181 -6.69 12.27 11.86
CA GLY A 181 -6.50 13.53 11.16
C GLY A 181 -5.05 13.99 11.14
N GLU A 182 -4.30 13.79 12.24
CA GLU A 182 -2.87 14.10 12.32
C GLU A 182 -2.06 13.19 11.40
N LEU A 183 -2.30 11.88 11.43
CA LEU A 183 -1.65 10.91 10.54
C LEU A 183 -1.93 11.22 9.07
N PHE A 184 -3.20 11.47 8.72
CA PHE A 184 -3.60 11.80 7.36
C PHE A 184 -2.86 13.04 6.85
N ARG A 185 -2.87 14.14 7.62
CA ARG A 185 -2.18 15.37 7.22
C ARG A 185 -0.67 15.16 7.04
N SER A 186 -0.06 14.33 7.86
CA SER A 186 1.39 14.07 7.76
C SER A 186 1.78 13.18 6.58
N LEU A 187 0.86 12.40 6.02
CA LEU A 187 1.17 11.43 4.96
C LEU A 187 0.61 11.82 3.59
N VAL A 188 -0.50 12.54 3.55
CA VAL A 188 -1.25 12.78 2.31
C VAL A 188 -1.36 14.27 1.98
N ALA A 189 -1.43 15.14 2.97
CA ALA A 189 -1.64 16.58 2.78
C ALA A 189 -0.36 17.43 2.93
N SER A 190 0.81 16.79 2.96
CA SER A 190 2.13 17.46 3.05
C SER A 190 2.72 17.81 1.69
#